data_2102478bef2c9f3f813aba735db80371
#
_entry.id   2102478bef2c9f3f813aba735db80371
#
_cell.length_a   1.000
_cell.length_b   1.000
_cell.length_c   1.000
_cell.angle_alpha   90.00
_cell.angle_beta   90.00
_cell.angle_gamma   90.00
#
_symmetry.space_group_name_H-M   'P 1'
#
loop_
_entity.id
_entity.type
_entity.pdbx_description
1 polymer ?
#
loop_
_entity_poly.entity_id
_entity_poly.type
_entity_poly.pdbx_seq_one_letter_code
_entity_poly.pdbx_strand_id
1 'polypeptide(L)'
;MTPSRPIQPQTDQLDAHAAAFAQLLGLAPNDLDGAYRRAVSLGEGLFPHQIEGVAFLLGRRRAILADDMGLGKTRQAIVSLRHAAPGGPYLVVCPASVKRNWAREIEHAIPGASVRVVEGSSAAPVTDSEWTVVNYDILSKHVAALGRVPWAGLVFDEAHYLKNHTSARSKLARQLAEKAATNATQEPAVYLLTGTPLTNRPRDLFVLLQLVGHSLGRSFLSFAKRYCAAEKTGFGWKTDGASNLEELTVQLHGVMLRRSKDQVLTLPPKLRTWLPVDVPAGTGAREIREVVDLLLGRSGPRAGGASVQDDRRARTHLLALLTKARQKLAASKVGATSDFVSGAIDQGEKVIVFSCFDEPLQSLAKDLGDAAVLLTGRTPTSKRQALVDRFQEDETVRVFLANIIAGGIGLNLTAASQVVFNDLDWVPANHWQAEDRAYRIGQTRTVNVTYLIGTGTVDDFVHGVLETKGALVNAVVDGKALAADLSGSVLDELERALRAISPGLADTPATIVDADVIERLLREASDTLRAHESRPEEGAASRRLEDIDALRRALEALARVLSGPAVSRYRIASTSQSGVDYLITADGADVTCSCPGFEYRGQCRHARDVKSALAAGSAVPTAYVPEVAV
;
A
#
# COMPACT_ATOMS: atom_id res chain seq x y z
N MET A 1 1.67 14.60 35.25
CA MET A 1 2.75 15.60 35.05
C MET A 1 2.21 16.67 34.12
N THR A 2 2.01 17.88 34.62
CA THR A 2 1.60 19.05 33.84
C THR A 2 2.67 19.39 32.83
N PRO A 3 2.33 19.63 31.55
CA PRO A 3 3.34 20.04 30.59
C PRO A 3 3.91 21.40 31.01
N SER A 4 5.24 21.47 31.13
CA SER A 4 5.98 22.70 31.36
C SER A 4 5.61 23.72 30.30
N ARG A 5 5.25 24.95 30.71
CA ARG A 5 5.00 26.08 29.83
C ARG A 5 6.14 26.23 28.84
N PRO A 6 5.89 26.33 27.55
CA PRO A 6 6.94 26.61 26.58
C PRO A 6 7.55 27.99 26.89
N ILE A 7 8.85 28.04 27.04
CA ILE A 7 9.64 29.27 27.12
C ILE A 7 9.40 30.00 25.79
N GLN A 8 8.84 31.21 25.82
CA GLN A 8 8.74 32.04 24.62
C GLN A 8 10.17 32.47 24.23
N PRO A 9 10.67 32.07 23.06
CA PRO A 9 11.99 32.45 22.61
C PRO A 9 12.03 33.96 22.36
N GLN A 10 13.21 34.58 22.60
CA GLN A 10 13.46 35.98 22.30
C GLN A 10 13.34 36.26 20.80
N THR A 11 12.97 37.47 20.39
CA THR A 11 12.68 37.84 19.00
C THR A 11 13.78 37.42 18.02
N ASP A 12 15.04 37.63 18.41
CA ASP A 12 16.21 37.29 17.59
C ASP A 12 16.38 35.78 17.36
N GLN A 13 15.96 34.96 18.33
CA GLN A 13 15.95 33.48 18.18
C GLN A 13 14.84 33.02 17.23
N LEU A 14 13.72 33.72 17.22
CA LEU A 14 12.62 33.42 16.30
C LEU A 14 13.02 33.73 14.86
N ASP A 15 13.72 34.83 14.62
CA ASP A 15 14.17 35.23 13.29
C ASP A 15 15.24 34.26 12.76
N ALA A 16 16.17 33.84 13.63
CA ALA A 16 17.16 32.82 13.27
C ALA A 16 16.52 31.48 12.90
N HIS A 17 15.49 31.05 13.64
CA HIS A 17 14.76 29.84 13.34
C HIS A 17 13.94 29.97 12.05
N ALA A 18 13.29 31.11 11.82
CA ALA A 18 12.56 31.39 10.59
C ALA A 18 13.48 31.36 9.37
N ALA A 19 14.64 31.96 9.46
CA ALA A 19 15.65 31.99 8.40
C ALA A 19 16.22 30.60 8.11
N ALA A 20 16.55 29.83 9.15
CA ALA A 20 17.00 28.44 8.99
C ALA A 20 15.92 27.55 8.33
N PHE A 21 14.67 27.72 8.74
CA PHE A 21 13.55 26.98 8.15
C PHE A 21 13.28 27.40 6.69
N ALA A 22 13.36 28.71 6.37
CA ALA A 22 13.26 29.18 4.99
C ALA A 22 14.38 28.61 4.12
N GLN A 23 15.62 28.59 4.63
CA GLN A 23 16.76 28.00 3.93
C GLN A 23 16.58 26.50 3.67
N LEU A 24 16.06 25.75 4.64
CA LEU A 24 15.73 24.32 4.47
C LEU A 24 14.76 24.08 3.32
N LEU A 25 13.87 25.03 3.08
CA LEU A 25 12.88 25.00 1.99
C LEU A 25 13.40 25.57 0.67
N GLY A 26 14.67 25.97 0.59
CA GLY A 26 15.25 26.65 -0.57
C GLY A 26 14.64 28.04 -0.84
N LEU A 27 14.14 28.72 0.21
CA LEU A 27 13.55 30.04 0.17
C LEU A 27 14.54 31.09 0.66
N ALA A 28 14.28 32.37 0.33
CA ALA A 28 15.07 33.45 0.93
C ALA A 28 14.79 33.53 2.45
N PRO A 29 15.78 33.88 3.28
CA PRO A 29 15.65 33.86 4.73
C PRO A 29 14.44 34.63 5.28
N ASN A 30 14.04 35.71 4.64
CA ASN A 30 12.95 36.59 5.09
C ASN A 30 11.57 36.18 4.53
N ASP A 31 11.49 35.17 3.65
CA ASP A 31 10.23 34.79 2.97
C ASP A 31 9.16 34.28 3.93
N LEU A 32 9.55 33.79 5.09
CA LEU A 32 8.65 33.22 6.09
C LEU A 32 8.57 33.99 7.42
N ASP A 33 9.36 35.06 7.62
CA ASP A 33 9.47 35.75 8.91
C ASP A 33 8.12 36.11 9.54
N GLY A 34 7.28 36.82 8.81
CA GLY A 34 5.96 37.22 9.29
C GLY A 34 5.03 36.04 9.53
N ALA A 35 5.11 35.02 8.70
CA ALA A 35 4.31 33.79 8.82
C ALA A 35 4.79 32.94 10.01
N TYR A 36 6.10 32.85 10.24
CA TYR A 36 6.69 32.11 11.34
C TYR A 36 6.37 32.75 12.70
N ARG A 37 6.55 34.08 12.86
CA ARG A 37 6.16 34.81 14.07
C ARG A 37 4.66 34.62 14.37
N ARG A 38 3.81 34.67 13.34
CA ARG A 38 2.37 34.41 13.48
C ARG A 38 2.10 32.97 13.91
N ALA A 39 2.77 31.99 13.29
CA ALA A 39 2.63 30.59 13.66
C ALA A 39 3.03 30.34 15.12
N VAL A 40 4.10 30.95 15.60
CA VAL A 40 4.51 30.87 17.01
C VAL A 40 3.43 31.45 17.94
N SER A 41 2.82 32.58 17.58
CA SER A 41 1.73 33.15 18.39
C SER A 41 0.49 32.27 18.46
N LEU A 42 0.30 31.37 17.49
CA LEU A 42 -0.77 30.38 17.39
C LEU A 42 -0.36 29.00 17.95
N GLY A 43 0.87 28.89 18.41
CA GLY A 43 1.51 27.60 18.71
C GLY A 43 1.06 26.93 20.01
N GLU A 44 0.08 27.51 20.76
CA GLU A 44 -0.41 26.88 21.96
C GLU A 44 -0.96 25.49 21.67
N GLY A 45 -0.39 24.46 22.33
CA GLY A 45 -0.73 23.06 22.13
C GLY A 45 -0.23 22.44 20.82
N LEU A 46 0.63 23.13 20.06
CA LEU A 46 1.30 22.60 18.88
C LEU A 46 2.75 22.16 19.21
N PHE A 47 3.19 21.10 18.55
CA PHE A 47 4.60 20.71 18.56
C PHE A 47 5.45 21.63 17.68
N PRO A 48 6.78 21.75 17.92
CA PRO A 48 7.65 22.63 17.13
C PRO A 48 7.52 22.44 15.61
N HIS A 49 7.53 21.20 15.13
CA HIS A 49 7.35 20.90 13.72
C HIS A 49 5.95 21.32 13.20
N GLN A 50 4.93 21.30 14.04
CA GLN A 50 3.59 21.75 13.65
C GLN A 50 3.56 23.28 13.50
N ILE A 51 4.28 24.01 14.34
CA ILE A 51 4.46 25.46 14.21
C ILE A 51 5.14 25.81 12.86
N GLU A 52 6.20 25.09 12.49
CA GLU A 52 6.85 25.23 11.20
C GLU A 52 5.90 24.95 10.02
N GLY A 53 5.10 23.87 10.12
CA GLY A 53 4.10 23.55 9.10
C GLY A 53 3.00 24.62 9.00
N VAL A 54 2.55 25.17 10.14
CA VAL A 54 1.63 26.31 10.16
C VAL A 54 2.28 27.53 9.50
N ALA A 55 3.54 27.84 9.81
CA ALA A 55 4.27 28.93 9.18
C ALA A 55 4.36 28.76 7.66
N PHE A 56 4.69 27.58 7.18
CA PHE A 56 4.72 27.25 5.76
C PHE A 56 3.36 27.49 5.08
N LEU A 57 2.28 26.98 5.67
CA LEU A 57 0.92 27.11 5.14
C LEU A 57 0.42 28.58 5.16
N LEU A 58 0.76 29.34 6.21
CA LEU A 58 0.44 30.77 6.30
C LEU A 58 1.22 31.62 5.31
N GLY A 59 2.48 31.27 5.05
CA GLY A 59 3.30 31.93 4.03
C GLY A 59 2.90 31.60 2.59
N ARG A 60 2.10 30.58 2.41
CA ARG A 60 1.66 30.07 1.11
C ARG A 60 0.14 29.88 1.12
N ARG A 61 -0.62 30.66 0.37
CA ARG A 61 -2.07 30.46 0.29
C ARG A 61 -2.45 29.13 -0.40
N ARG A 62 -1.54 28.55 -1.18
CA ARG A 62 -1.73 27.27 -1.87
C ARG A 62 -0.50 26.42 -1.66
N ALA A 63 -0.63 25.28 -0.96
CA ALA A 63 0.50 24.45 -0.56
C ALA A 63 0.14 22.97 -0.43
N ILE A 64 1.17 22.14 -0.52
CA ILE A 64 1.11 20.70 -0.27
C ILE A 64 1.85 20.44 1.05
N LEU A 65 1.13 19.98 2.06
CA LEU A 65 1.72 19.49 3.31
C LEU A 65 1.87 17.97 3.22
N ALA A 66 3.09 17.55 2.93
CA ALA A 66 3.44 16.17 2.63
C ALA A 66 4.17 15.46 3.78
N ASP A 67 4.07 15.98 4.99
CA ASP A 67 4.62 15.39 6.21
C ASP A 67 4.22 13.94 6.38
N ASP A 68 5.07 13.14 6.98
CA ASP A 68 4.78 11.75 7.31
C ASP A 68 3.45 11.62 8.07
N MET A 69 2.86 10.44 7.99
CA MET A 69 1.63 10.15 8.71
C MET A 69 1.83 10.25 10.21
N GLY A 70 0.84 10.77 10.92
CA GLY A 70 0.92 10.95 12.38
C GLY A 70 1.62 12.21 12.86
N LEU A 71 2.14 13.08 11.97
CA LEU A 71 2.71 14.38 12.33
C LEU A 71 1.68 15.49 12.55
N GLY A 72 0.38 15.16 12.56
CA GLY A 72 -0.68 16.11 12.89
C GLY A 72 -1.01 17.11 11.79
N LYS A 73 -0.92 16.72 10.50
CA LYS A 73 -1.28 17.56 9.35
C LYS A 73 -2.66 18.19 9.46
N THR A 74 -3.64 17.45 9.98
CA THR A 74 -5.01 17.93 10.22
C THR A 74 -5.01 19.16 11.12
N ARG A 75 -4.32 19.09 12.26
CA ARG A 75 -4.23 20.21 13.23
C ARG A 75 -3.53 21.41 12.61
N GLN A 76 -2.44 21.19 11.89
CA GLN A 76 -1.70 22.24 11.17
C GLN A 76 -2.61 22.95 10.16
N ALA A 77 -3.37 22.20 9.36
CA ALA A 77 -4.30 22.77 8.36
C ALA A 77 -5.45 23.57 8.99
N ILE A 78 -6.05 23.08 10.08
CA ILE A 78 -7.15 23.77 10.79
C ILE A 78 -6.65 25.12 11.31
N VAL A 79 -5.54 25.12 12.06
CA VAL A 79 -4.98 26.35 12.62
C VAL A 79 -4.59 27.33 11.53
N SER A 80 -3.91 26.86 10.48
CA SER A 80 -3.50 27.72 9.36
C SER A 80 -4.70 28.31 8.63
N LEU A 81 -5.73 27.50 8.32
CA LEU A 81 -6.87 27.95 7.54
C LEU A 81 -7.69 29.02 8.28
N ARG A 82 -7.93 28.79 9.57
CA ARG A 82 -8.64 29.75 10.43
C ARG A 82 -7.99 31.14 10.42
N HIS A 83 -6.66 31.20 10.30
CA HIS A 83 -5.90 32.44 10.32
C HIS A 83 -5.57 33.01 8.94
N ALA A 84 -5.38 32.14 7.92
CA ALA A 84 -5.17 32.58 6.54
C ALA A 84 -6.42 33.21 5.91
N ALA A 85 -7.61 32.78 6.34
CA ALA A 85 -8.89 33.21 5.81
C ALA A 85 -9.93 33.33 6.94
N PRO A 86 -9.81 34.35 7.85
CA PRO A 86 -10.72 34.50 8.98
C PRO A 86 -12.19 34.60 8.55
N GLY A 87 -13.06 33.92 9.30
CA GLY A 87 -14.53 33.97 9.09
C GLY A 87 -15.08 32.89 8.16
N GLY A 88 -14.23 32.15 7.42
CA GLY A 88 -14.71 31.08 6.55
C GLY A 88 -15.59 31.55 5.37
N PRO A 89 -16.43 30.70 4.79
CA PRO A 89 -16.58 29.27 5.09
C PRO A 89 -15.44 28.40 4.56
N TYR A 90 -15.27 27.22 5.18
CA TYR A 90 -14.19 26.28 4.82
C TYR A 90 -14.74 24.94 4.37
N LEU A 91 -14.14 24.39 3.32
CA LEU A 91 -14.47 23.07 2.79
C LEU A 91 -13.33 22.08 3.03
N VAL A 92 -13.64 20.97 3.67
CA VAL A 92 -12.73 19.81 3.81
C VAL A 92 -13.24 18.66 2.96
N VAL A 93 -12.44 18.22 2.01
CA VAL A 93 -12.68 17.03 1.19
C VAL A 93 -11.72 15.94 1.64
N CYS A 94 -12.24 14.83 2.16
CA CYS A 94 -11.42 13.78 2.78
C CYS A 94 -11.97 12.38 2.45
N PRO A 95 -11.24 11.28 2.80
CA PRO A 95 -11.82 9.94 2.76
C PRO A 95 -13.02 9.80 3.72
N ALA A 96 -13.98 8.92 3.36
CA ALA A 96 -15.22 8.74 4.13
C ALA A 96 -14.96 8.36 5.60
N SER A 97 -13.91 7.58 5.86
CA SER A 97 -13.55 7.08 7.20
C SER A 97 -13.10 8.16 8.18
N VAL A 98 -12.56 9.28 7.69
CA VAL A 98 -11.98 10.34 8.54
C VAL A 98 -12.87 11.57 8.70
N LYS A 99 -14.06 11.62 8.08
CA LYS A 99 -14.97 12.78 8.18
C LYS A 99 -15.28 13.16 9.63
N ARG A 100 -15.63 12.20 10.47
CA ARG A 100 -15.98 12.45 11.88
C ARG A 100 -14.75 12.82 12.70
N ASN A 101 -13.59 12.27 12.36
CA ASN A 101 -12.33 12.67 12.97
C ASN A 101 -12.02 14.15 12.65
N TRP A 102 -12.22 14.58 11.41
CA TRP A 102 -12.10 15.99 11.04
C TRP A 102 -13.01 16.89 11.86
N ALA A 103 -14.28 16.52 12.02
CA ALA A 103 -15.22 17.29 12.83
C ALA A 103 -14.73 17.43 14.30
N ARG A 104 -14.31 16.31 14.92
CA ARG A 104 -13.75 16.32 16.29
C ARG A 104 -12.48 17.17 16.42
N GLU A 105 -11.57 17.05 15.46
CA GLU A 105 -10.34 17.84 15.46
C GLU A 105 -10.62 19.34 15.30
N ILE A 106 -11.61 19.72 14.49
CA ILE A 106 -12.04 21.11 14.36
C ILE A 106 -12.65 21.61 15.68
N GLU A 107 -13.58 20.87 16.27
CA GLU A 107 -14.20 21.23 17.56
C GLU A 107 -13.17 21.32 18.69
N HIS A 108 -12.18 20.40 18.70
CA HIS A 108 -11.09 20.42 19.66
C HIS A 108 -10.14 21.61 19.44
N ALA A 109 -9.86 21.95 18.18
CA ALA A 109 -8.98 23.07 17.85
C ALA A 109 -9.65 24.42 18.03
N ILE A 110 -10.95 24.50 17.80
CA ILE A 110 -11.77 25.72 17.79
C ILE A 110 -13.06 25.41 18.53
N PRO A 111 -13.08 25.49 19.88
CA PRO A 111 -14.28 25.25 20.67
C PRO A 111 -15.43 26.14 20.20
N GLY A 112 -16.59 25.56 19.92
CA GLY A 112 -17.76 26.25 19.43
C GLY A 112 -17.81 26.49 17.92
N ALA A 113 -16.87 25.99 17.14
CA ALA A 113 -16.95 26.06 15.68
C ALA A 113 -18.16 25.29 15.14
N SER A 114 -18.87 25.91 14.20
CA SER A 114 -19.98 25.25 13.52
C SER A 114 -19.46 24.30 12.45
N VAL A 115 -19.63 22.99 12.66
CA VAL A 115 -19.12 21.93 11.76
C VAL A 115 -20.26 21.09 11.20
N ARG A 116 -20.33 21.00 9.89
CA ARG A 116 -21.27 20.14 9.17
C ARG A 116 -20.55 18.99 8.49
N VAL A 117 -20.93 17.77 8.83
CA VAL A 117 -20.51 16.55 8.12
C VAL A 117 -21.60 16.19 7.11
N VAL A 118 -21.24 16.22 5.81
CA VAL A 118 -22.15 15.83 4.73
C VAL A 118 -22.21 14.32 4.66
N GLU A 119 -23.39 13.75 4.94
CA GLU A 119 -23.63 12.30 4.88
C GLU A 119 -24.67 11.96 3.81
N GLY A 120 -24.40 10.90 3.04
CA GLY A 120 -25.33 10.38 2.04
C GLY A 120 -25.51 11.28 0.81
N SER A 121 -26.66 11.16 0.17
CA SER A 121 -26.98 11.83 -1.10
C SER A 121 -28.03 12.93 -0.99
N SER A 122 -28.54 13.22 0.21
CA SER A 122 -29.53 14.28 0.39
C SER A 122 -28.88 15.66 0.22
N ALA A 123 -29.37 16.41 -0.75
CA ALA A 123 -28.92 17.77 -1.04
C ALA A 123 -29.44 18.78 0.02
N ALA A 124 -29.03 18.59 1.27
CA ALA A 124 -29.33 19.60 2.28
C ALA A 124 -28.48 20.87 2.06
N PRO A 125 -29.00 22.07 2.29
CA PRO A 125 -28.26 23.31 2.02
C PRO A 125 -26.95 23.34 2.78
N VAL A 126 -25.88 23.80 2.10
CA VAL A 126 -24.48 23.74 2.57
C VAL A 126 -24.10 25.02 3.34
N THR A 127 -25.03 25.96 3.54
CA THR A 127 -24.73 27.36 3.76
C THR A 127 -24.67 27.83 5.22
N ASP A 128 -24.96 26.97 6.21
CA ASP A 128 -25.16 27.44 7.59
C ASP A 128 -24.07 27.07 8.57
N SER A 129 -22.92 26.57 8.08
CA SER A 129 -21.80 26.17 8.93
C SER A 129 -20.49 26.80 8.48
N GLU A 130 -19.64 27.14 9.45
CA GLU A 130 -18.30 27.66 9.19
C GLU A 130 -17.42 26.62 8.49
N TRP A 131 -17.56 25.35 8.90
CA TRP A 131 -16.83 24.21 8.35
C TRP A 131 -17.76 23.19 7.71
N THR A 132 -17.49 22.79 6.49
CA THR A 132 -18.19 21.70 5.81
C THR A 132 -17.20 20.58 5.49
N VAL A 133 -17.51 19.36 5.94
CA VAL A 133 -16.68 18.16 5.71
C VAL A 133 -17.43 17.19 4.80
N VAL A 134 -16.83 16.84 3.66
CA VAL A 134 -17.42 15.96 2.64
C VAL A 134 -16.41 14.91 2.21
N ASN A 135 -16.85 13.72 1.80
CA ASN A 135 -15.92 12.74 1.26
C ASN A 135 -15.91 12.69 -0.27
N TYR A 136 -14.76 12.25 -0.81
CA TYR A 136 -14.53 12.16 -2.25
C TYR A 136 -15.62 11.39 -3.02
N ASP A 137 -16.17 10.30 -2.46
CA ASP A 137 -17.07 9.40 -3.17
C ASP A 137 -18.46 9.99 -3.44
N ILE A 138 -18.92 10.91 -2.58
CA ILE A 138 -20.19 11.60 -2.75
C ILE A 138 -20.05 12.99 -3.37
N LEU A 139 -18.84 13.43 -3.68
CA LEU A 139 -18.55 14.75 -4.18
C LEU A 139 -19.36 15.08 -5.46
N SER A 140 -19.53 14.10 -6.36
CA SER A 140 -20.31 14.27 -7.59
C SER A 140 -21.76 14.66 -7.36
N LYS A 141 -22.35 14.23 -6.25
CA LYS A 141 -23.74 14.52 -5.89
C LYS A 141 -23.92 15.92 -5.31
N HIS A 142 -22.84 16.48 -4.74
CA HIS A 142 -22.89 17.76 -4.00
C HIS A 142 -22.14 18.90 -4.71
N VAL A 143 -21.39 18.62 -5.79
CA VAL A 143 -20.52 19.61 -6.44
C VAL A 143 -21.26 20.87 -6.92
N ALA A 144 -22.53 20.74 -7.34
CA ALA A 144 -23.33 21.88 -7.78
C ALA A 144 -23.68 22.82 -6.61
N ALA A 145 -24.04 22.28 -5.44
CA ALA A 145 -24.33 23.04 -4.23
C ALA A 145 -23.04 23.62 -3.64
N LEU A 146 -22.01 22.80 -3.47
CA LEU A 146 -20.69 23.21 -2.96
C LEU A 146 -20.03 24.29 -3.84
N GLY A 147 -20.20 24.21 -5.16
CA GLY A 147 -19.64 25.19 -6.08
C GLY A 147 -20.33 26.56 -6.09
N ARG A 148 -21.42 26.76 -5.34
CA ARG A 148 -22.07 28.07 -5.18
C ARG A 148 -21.58 28.83 -3.93
N VAL A 149 -20.90 28.13 -3.02
CA VAL A 149 -20.42 28.72 -1.78
C VAL A 149 -19.10 29.45 -2.05
N PRO A 150 -18.91 30.69 -1.57
CA PRO A 150 -17.68 31.45 -1.72
C PRO A 150 -16.65 30.98 -0.67
N TRP A 151 -16.10 29.77 -0.86
CA TRP A 151 -15.16 29.18 0.08
C TRP A 151 -13.94 30.05 0.29
N ALA A 152 -13.68 30.47 1.52
CA ALA A 152 -12.49 31.20 1.90
C ALA A 152 -11.25 30.27 1.98
N GLY A 153 -11.50 28.96 2.18
CA GLY A 153 -10.44 27.98 2.16
C GLY A 153 -10.93 26.57 1.88
N LEU A 154 -10.04 25.78 1.25
CA LEU A 154 -10.28 24.39 0.90
C LEU A 154 -9.14 23.52 1.41
N VAL A 155 -9.48 22.36 1.97
CA VAL A 155 -8.54 21.30 2.31
C VAL A 155 -8.90 20.05 1.53
N PHE A 156 -7.92 19.43 0.89
CA PHE A 156 -8.02 18.11 0.29
C PHE A 156 -7.13 17.16 1.09
N ASP A 157 -7.74 16.39 1.98
CA ASP A 157 -7.01 15.44 2.82
C ASP A 157 -6.81 14.11 2.10
N GLU A 158 -5.69 13.44 2.37
CA GLU A 158 -5.21 12.29 1.61
C GLU A 158 -5.24 12.57 0.10
N ALA A 159 -4.64 13.70 -0.28
CA ALA A 159 -4.69 14.24 -1.64
C ALA A 159 -4.17 13.27 -2.72
N HIS A 160 -3.46 12.20 -2.35
CA HIS A 160 -3.11 11.11 -3.26
C HIS A 160 -4.34 10.39 -3.88
N TYR A 161 -5.53 10.57 -3.31
CA TYR A 161 -6.79 10.13 -3.95
C TYR A 161 -7.06 10.84 -5.28
N LEU A 162 -6.41 11.97 -5.54
CA LEU A 162 -6.53 12.78 -6.75
C LEU A 162 -5.46 12.48 -7.82
N LYS A 163 -4.61 11.47 -7.65
CA LYS A 163 -3.47 11.14 -8.52
C LYS A 163 -3.81 10.95 -10.00
N ASN A 164 -5.00 10.49 -10.33
CA ASN A 164 -5.41 10.29 -11.73
C ASN A 164 -6.13 11.53 -12.26
N HIS A 165 -5.47 12.30 -13.14
CA HIS A 165 -5.98 13.55 -13.71
C HIS A 165 -7.25 13.39 -14.57
N THR A 166 -7.53 12.20 -15.10
CA THR A 166 -8.72 11.91 -15.90
C THR A 166 -9.92 11.45 -15.07
N SER A 167 -9.71 11.10 -13.80
CA SER A 167 -10.75 10.60 -12.92
C SER A 167 -11.82 11.66 -12.62
N ALA A 168 -13.07 11.22 -12.44
CA ALA A 168 -14.17 12.11 -12.06
C ALA A 168 -13.84 12.89 -10.76
N ARG A 169 -13.24 12.21 -9.77
CA ARG A 169 -12.84 12.78 -8.48
C ARG A 169 -11.89 13.96 -8.65
N SER A 170 -10.85 13.79 -9.47
CA SER A 170 -9.86 14.85 -9.74
C SER A 170 -10.45 16.02 -10.53
N LYS A 171 -11.34 15.75 -11.48
CA LYS A 171 -12.05 16.79 -12.23
C LYS A 171 -12.94 17.63 -11.31
N LEU A 172 -13.69 16.97 -10.41
CA LEU A 172 -14.56 17.65 -9.46
C LEU A 172 -13.78 18.49 -8.43
N ALA A 173 -12.64 17.98 -7.93
CA ALA A 173 -11.78 18.73 -7.03
C ALA A 173 -11.26 20.03 -7.68
N ARG A 174 -10.79 19.96 -8.94
CA ARG A 174 -10.38 21.14 -9.70
C ARG A 174 -11.53 22.11 -9.92
N GLN A 175 -12.69 21.63 -10.34
CA GLN A 175 -13.88 22.45 -10.54
C GLN A 175 -14.29 23.19 -9.25
N LEU A 176 -14.18 22.56 -8.09
CA LEU A 176 -14.46 23.21 -6.81
C LEU A 176 -13.44 24.30 -6.48
N ALA A 177 -12.14 24.03 -6.68
CA ALA A 177 -11.08 25.00 -6.44
C ALA A 177 -11.21 26.22 -7.39
N GLU A 178 -11.53 25.99 -8.68
CA GLU A 178 -11.78 27.03 -9.67
C GLU A 178 -13.01 27.89 -9.29
N LYS A 179 -14.12 27.25 -8.92
CA LYS A 179 -15.34 27.96 -8.50
C LYS A 179 -15.12 28.75 -7.22
N ALA A 180 -14.38 28.19 -6.25
CA ALA A 180 -14.04 28.94 -5.05
C ALA A 180 -13.24 30.20 -5.38
N ALA A 181 -12.25 30.10 -6.28
CA ALA A 181 -11.47 31.25 -6.71
C ALA A 181 -12.32 32.30 -7.47
N THR A 182 -13.33 31.85 -8.23
CA THR A 182 -14.23 32.77 -8.96
C THR A 182 -15.24 33.47 -8.05
N ASN A 183 -15.75 32.77 -7.04
CA ASN A 183 -16.83 33.26 -6.19
C ASN A 183 -16.35 34.05 -4.97
N ALA A 184 -15.09 33.87 -4.56
CA ALA A 184 -14.53 34.52 -3.39
C ALA A 184 -14.09 35.96 -3.69
N THR A 185 -14.21 36.84 -2.71
CA THR A 185 -13.70 38.24 -2.79
C THR A 185 -12.19 38.32 -2.63
N GLN A 186 -11.58 37.31 -2.03
CA GLN A 186 -10.12 37.13 -1.90
C GLN A 186 -9.76 35.74 -2.39
N GLU A 187 -8.54 35.58 -2.87
CA GLU A 187 -8.05 34.26 -3.29
C GLU A 187 -8.19 33.23 -2.15
N PRO A 188 -8.89 32.11 -2.35
CA PRO A 188 -9.05 31.10 -1.31
C PRO A 188 -7.74 30.43 -0.97
N ALA A 189 -7.56 30.06 0.30
CA ALA A 189 -6.46 29.19 0.71
C ALA A 189 -6.77 27.75 0.25
N VAL A 190 -5.80 27.06 -0.34
CA VAL A 190 -5.94 25.67 -0.81
C VAL A 190 -4.81 24.82 -0.24
N TYR A 191 -5.14 23.93 0.68
CA TYR A 191 -4.16 23.04 1.31
C TYR A 191 -4.42 21.58 0.93
N LEU A 192 -3.36 20.93 0.44
CA LEU A 192 -3.37 19.52 0.09
C LEU A 192 -2.57 18.76 1.15
N LEU A 193 -3.21 17.82 1.83
CA LEU A 193 -2.57 17.02 2.87
C LEU A 193 -2.37 15.60 2.37
N THR A 194 -1.16 15.07 2.49
CA THR A 194 -0.87 13.68 2.15
C THR A 194 0.39 13.20 2.85
N GLY A 195 0.40 11.99 3.37
CA GLY A 195 1.62 11.34 3.85
C GLY A 195 2.42 10.67 2.72
N THR A 196 1.81 10.52 1.55
CA THR A 196 2.39 9.84 0.38
C THR A 196 2.13 10.67 -0.87
N PRO A 197 2.85 11.80 -1.09
CA PRO A 197 2.64 12.68 -2.23
C PRO A 197 2.91 11.96 -3.57
N LEU A 198 3.85 11.02 -3.55
CA LEU A 198 4.16 10.09 -4.63
C LEU A 198 3.77 8.69 -4.18
N THR A 199 2.67 8.16 -4.71
CA THR A 199 2.26 6.78 -4.40
C THR A 199 3.01 5.77 -5.24
N ASN A 200 3.26 6.08 -6.53
CA ASN A 200 3.93 5.17 -7.46
C ASN A 200 4.77 5.87 -8.52
N ARG A 201 4.40 7.09 -8.98
CA ARG A 201 4.95 7.69 -10.22
C ARG A 201 4.92 9.21 -10.16
N PRO A 202 5.86 9.92 -10.83
CA PRO A 202 5.85 11.39 -10.89
C PRO A 202 4.53 11.97 -11.38
N ARG A 203 3.85 11.30 -12.31
CA ARG A 203 2.55 11.75 -12.85
C ARG A 203 1.47 11.93 -11.77
N ASP A 204 1.60 11.25 -10.63
CA ASP A 204 0.65 11.33 -9.52
C ASP A 204 0.61 12.73 -8.87
N LEU A 205 1.69 13.51 -9.03
CA LEU A 205 1.80 14.90 -8.56
C LEU A 205 1.04 15.89 -9.44
N PHE A 206 0.75 15.56 -10.70
CA PHE A 206 0.25 16.54 -11.66
C PHE A 206 -1.01 17.27 -11.18
N VAL A 207 -2.00 16.56 -10.67
CA VAL A 207 -3.25 17.17 -10.16
C VAL A 207 -3.00 18.01 -8.91
N LEU A 208 -2.09 17.57 -8.05
CA LEU A 208 -1.73 18.33 -6.86
C LEU A 208 -1.12 19.67 -7.27
N LEU A 209 -0.21 19.66 -8.24
CA LEU A 209 0.40 20.87 -8.81
C LEU A 209 -0.61 21.80 -9.49
N GLN A 210 -1.64 21.24 -10.14
CA GLN A 210 -2.75 22.03 -10.68
C GLN A 210 -3.53 22.75 -9.57
N LEU A 211 -3.89 22.02 -8.52
CA LEU A 211 -4.71 22.56 -7.42
C LEU A 211 -3.98 23.66 -6.64
N VAL A 212 -2.65 23.57 -6.50
CA VAL A 212 -1.86 24.63 -5.88
C VAL A 212 -1.43 25.73 -6.85
N GLY A 213 -1.82 25.64 -8.13
CA GLY A 213 -1.53 26.67 -9.14
C GLY A 213 -0.08 26.72 -9.60
N HIS A 214 0.70 25.64 -9.40
CA HIS A 214 2.08 25.57 -9.83
C HIS A 214 2.23 25.54 -11.36
N SER A 215 3.29 26.16 -11.90
CA SER A 215 3.52 26.23 -13.35
C SER A 215 3.57 24.87 -14.04
N LEU A 216 4.11 23.86 -13.39
CA LEU A 216 4.16 22.47 -13.88
C LEU A 216 2.79 21.82 -14.00
N GLY A 217 1.76 22.34 -13.34
CA GLY A 217 0.37 21.86 -13.42
C GLY A 217 -0.40 22.37 -14.66
N ARG A 218 0.18 23.22 -15.50
CA ARG A 218 -0.52 23.83 -16.64
C ARG A 218 -0.78 22.86 -17.79
N SER A 219 0.15 21.94 -18.08
CA SER A 219 0.06 21.01 -19.20
C SER A 219 0.53 19.62 -18.79
N PHE A 220 -0.38 18.64 -18.81
CA PHE A 220 -0.04 17.27 -18.50
C PHE A 220 1.00 16.70 -19.46
N LEU A 221 0.87 16.95 -20.74
CA LEU A 221 1.80 16.41 -21.74
C LEU A 221 3.21 16.99 -21.57
N SER A 222 3.33 18.29 -21.27
CA SER A 222 4.62 18.92 -21.01
C SER A 222 5.26 18.36 -19.73
N PHE A 223 4.48 18.22 -18.67
CA PHE A 223 4.91 17.58 -17.42
C PHE A 223 5.35 16.13 -17.65
N ALA A 224 4.53 15.35 -18.36
CA ALA A 224 4.81 13.94 -18.62
C ALA A 224 6.07 13.73 -19.48
N LYS A 225 6.27 14.56 -20.52
CA LYS A 225 7.48 14.52 -21.33
C LYS A 225 8.75 14.82 -20.50
N ARG A 226 8.67 15.75 -19.54
CA ARG A 226 9.82 16.15 -18.75
C ARG A 226 10.11 15.19 -17.60
N TYR A 227 9.06 14.73 -16.88
CA TYR A 227 9.23 14.03 -15.60
C TYR A 227 8.73 12.58 -15.58
N CYS A 228 7.98 12.15 -16.62
CA CYS A 228 7.41 10.80 -16.65
C CYS A 228 7.99 9.92 -17.78
N ALA A 229 9.15 10.28 -18.33
CA ALA A 229 9.76 9.56 -19.46
C ALA A 229 8.72 9.22 -20.55
N ALA A 230 7.90 10.21 -20.95
CA ALA A 230 6.75 9.96 -21.82
C ALA A 230 7.18 9.57 -23.23
N GLU A 231 6.71 8.42 -23.71
CA GLU A 231 6.97 7.87 -25.02
C GLU A 231 5.70 7.87 -25.88
N LYS A 232 5.84 8.22 -27.16
CA LYS A 232 4.74 8.15 -28.13
C LYS A 232 4.62 6.71 -28.64
N THR A 233 3.47 6.10 -28.44
CA THR A 233 3.14 4.76 -28.96
C THR A 233 2.10 4.87 -30.07
N GLY A 234 1.85 3.81 -30.82
CA GLY A 234 0.80 3.77 -31.85
C GLY A 234 -0.61 4.05 -31.30
N PHE A 235 -0.83 3.93 -29.99
CA PHE A 235 -2.11 4.13 -29.31
C PHE A 235 -2.17 5.37 -28.40
N GLY A 236 -1.16 6.25 -28.44
CA GLY A 236 -1.11 7.46 -27.62
C GLY A 236 0.22 7.63 -26.89
N TRP A 237 0.19 8.29 -25.72
CA TRP A 237 1.38 8.53 -24.91
C TRP A 237 1.43 7.55 -23.71
N LYS A 238 2.52 6.80 -23.61
CA LYS A 238 2.86 6.06 -22.38
C LYS A 238 3.55 7.06 -21.44
N THR A 239 3.00 7.23 -20.22
CA THR A 239 3.44 8.26 -19.25
C THR A 239 3.72 7.66 -17.88
N ASP A 240 4.16 6.41 -17.87
CA ASP A 240 4.28 5.61 -16.63
C ASP A 240 5.71 5.60 -16.06
N GLY A 241 6.68 6.16 -16.78
CA GLY A 241 8.07 6.23 -16.38
C GLY A 241 8.40 7.41 -15.44
N ALA A 242 9.70 7.59 -15.18
CA ALA A 242 10.25 8.66 -14.35
C ALA A 242 11.51 9.22 -15.02
N SER A 243 11.66 10.55 -14.99
CA SER A 243 12.82 11.27 -15.54
C SER A 243 13.00 12.61 -14.81
N ASN A 244 14.21 13.15 -14.80
CA ASN A 244 14.56 14.45 -14.21
C ASN A 244 14.03 14.67 -12.78
N LEU A 245 14.12 13.64 -11.92
CA LEU A 245 13.54 13.65 -10.57
C LEU A 245 14.20 14.67 -9.65
N GLU A 246 15.51 14.91 -9.79
CA GLU A 246 16.22 15.92 -9.03
C GLU A 246 15.68 17.32 -9.32
N GLU A 247 15.52 17.65 -10.60
CA GLU A 247 14.91 18.91 -11.03
C GLU A 247 13.49 19.04 -10.47
N LEU A 248 12.69 17.97 -10.56
CA LEU A 248 11.34 17.95 -10.02
C LEU A 248 11.34 18.25 -8.52
N THR A 249 12.25 17.65 -7.76
CA THR A 249 12.39 17.87 -6.31
C THR A 249 12.67 19.35 -6.01
N VAL A 250 13.61 19.97 -6.74
CA VAL A 250 13.90 21.40 -6.60
C VAL A 250 12.68 22.27 -6.90
N GLN A 251 11.92 21.93 -7.96
CA GLN A 251 10.69 22.65 -8.32
C GLN A 251 9.59 22.55 -7.26
N LEU A 252 9.59 21.49 -6.45
CA LEU A 252 8.61 21.27 -5.38
C LEU A 252 8.91 22.02 -4.08
N HIS A 253 10.17 22.44 -3.83
CA HIS A 253 10.59 23.05 -2.56
C HIS A 253 9.74 24.26 -2.16
N GLY A 254 9.37 25.11 -3.11
CA GLY A 254 8.60 26.33 -2.82
C GLY A 254 7.11 26.08 -2.52
N VAL A 255 6.56 24.89 -2.82
CA VAL A 255 5.12 24.59 -2.80
C VAL A 255 4.77 23.37 -1.95
N MET A 256 5.74 22.53 -1.62
CA MET A 256 5.55 21.32 -0.84
C MET A 256 6.51 21.27 0.36
N LEU A 257 5.96 21.08 1.55
CA LEU A 257 6.72 20.78 2.77
C LEU A 257 6.59 19.29 3.06
N ARG A 258 7.74 18.62 3.18
CA ARG A 258 7.82 17.22 3.58
C ARG A 258 8.86 17.03 4.68
N ARG A 259 8.45 16.36 5.76
CA ARG A 259 9.33 15.97 6.86
C ARG A 259 8.99 14.53 7.28
N SER A 260 10.02 13.75 7.59
CA SER A 260 9.85 12.43 8.18
C SER A 260 9.68 12.53 9.70
N LYS A 261 9.11 11.49 10.31
CA LYS A 261 9.00 11.40 11.77
C LYS A 261 10.36 11.48 12.46
N ASP A 262 11.35 10.80 11.89
CA ASP A 262 12.69 10.71 12.46
C ASP A 262 13.43 12.06 12.47
N GLN A 263 13.03 12.99 11.58
CA GLN A 263 13.57 14.35 11.54
C GLN A 263 12.98 15.26 12.62
N VAL A 264 11.74 15.03 13.05
CA VAL A 264 10.97 16.01 13.83
C VAL A 264 10.42 15.49 15.15
N LEU A 265 10.47 14.21 15.40
CA LEU A 265 9.98 13.57 16.63
C LEU A 265 11.02 12.64 17.22
N THR A 266 11.08 12.61 18.54
CA THR A 266 11.78 11.55 19.29
C THR A 266 10.75 10.51 19.69
N LEU A 267 10.50 9.54 18.81
CA LEU A 267 9.64 8.40 19.08
C LEU A 267 10.49 7.18 19.51
N PRO A 268 9.92 6.26 20.29
CA PRO A 268 10.54 4.96 20.51
C PRO A 268 10.83 4.26 19.17
N PRO A 269 11.78 3.32 19.12
CA PRO A 269 12.10 2.62 17.87
C PRO A 269 10.89 1.93 17.24
N LYS A 270 10.88 1.85 15.91
CA LYS A 270 9.98 0.98 15.14
C LYS A 270 10.83 -0.10 14.47
N LEU A 271 10.58 -1.36 14.85
CA LEU A 271 11.31 -2.52 14.35
C LEU A 271 10.41 -3.32 13.40
N ARG A 272 10.92 -3.65 12.22
CA ARG A 272 10.22 -4.50 11.25
C ARG A 272 10.88 -5.86 11.19
N THR A 273 10.07 -6.92 11.28
CA THR A 273 10.51 -8.30 11.21
C THR A 273 9.69 -9.05 10.17
N TRP A 274 10.38 -9.75 9.27
CA TRP A 274 9.76 -10.67 8.33
C TRP A 274 9.88 -12.07 8.94
N LEU A 275 8.74 -12.64 9.35
CA LEU A 275 8.69 -13.92 10.04
C LEU A 275 8.23 -15.00 9.05
N PRO A 276 9.13 -15.91 8.65
CA PRO A 276 8.75 -17.07 7.86
C PRO A 276 7.77 -17.95 8.66
N VAL A 277 6.70 -18.38 8.01
CA VAL A 277 5.72 -19.30 8.58
C VAL A 277 5.48 -20.48 7.65
N ASP A 278 5.33 -21.64 8.23
CA ASP A 278 5.00 -22.84 7.49
C ASP A 278 3.54 -22.80 7.00
N VAL A 279 3.37 -23.06 5.72
CA VAL A 279 2.05 -23.16 5.09
C VAL A 279 1.94 -24.51 4.38
N PRO A 280 0.73 -25.08 4.25
CA PRO A 280 0.55 -26.34 3.53
C PRO A 280 1.13 -26.26 2.11
N ALA A 281 1.91 -27.26 1.73
CA ALA A 281 2.54 -27.33 0.41
C ALA A 281 1.50 -27.17 -0.71
N GLY A 282 1.85 -26.38 -1.72
CA GLY A 282 0.97 -26.14 -2.87
C GLY A 282 -0.18 -25.15 -2.63
N THR A 283 -0.23 -24.48 -1.45
CA THR A 283 -1.23 -23.44 -1.20
C THR A 283 -1.17 -22.33 -2.27
N GLY A 284 -2.24 -22.20 -3.07
CA GLY A 284 -2.29 -21.21 -4.18
C GLY A 284 -1.49 -21.59 -5.43
N ALA A 285 -0.75 -22.70 -5.44
CA ALA A 285 0.13 -23.10 -6.55
C ALA A 285 -0.63 -23.28 -7.87
N ARG A 286 -1.86 -23.79 -7.82
CA ARG A 286 -2.70 -23.96 -9.03
C ARG A 286 -3.00 -22.62 -9.69
N GLU A 287 -3.42 -21.64 -8.93
CA GLU A 287 -3.74 -20.30 -9.42
C GLU A 287 -2.50 -19.60 -9.98
N ILE A 288 -1.36 -19.74 -9.30
CA ILE A 288 -0.09 -19.17 -9.77
C ILE A 288 0.38 -19.86 -11.06
N ARG A 289 0.26 -21.17 -11.17
CA ARG A 289 0.57 -21.90 -12.42
C ARG A 289 -0.29 -21.42 -13.59
N GLU A 290 -1.59 -21.23 -13.37
CA GLU A 290 -2.50 -20.69 -14.38
C GLU A 290 -2.10 -19.25 -14.80
N VAL A 291 -1.69 -18.42 -13.85
CA VAL A 291 -1.14 -17.07 -14.13
C VAL A 291 0.08 -17.15 -15.03
N VAL A 292 1.01 -18.04 -14.72
CA VAL A 292 2.25 -18.24 -15.51
C VAL A 292 1.93 -18.73 -16.92
N ASP A 293 1.05 -19.72 -17.05
CA ASP A 293 0.66 -20.26 -18.35
C ASP A 293 -0.03 -19.21 -19.24
N LEU A 294 -0.85 -18.36 -18.65
CA LEU A 294 -1.46 -17.23 -19.35
C LEU A 294 -0.45 -16.16 -19.76
N LEU A 295 0.49 -15.79 -18.88
CA LEU A 295 1.52 -14.79 -19.15
C LEU A 295 2.52 -15.27 -20.22
N LEU A 296 2.85 -16.56 -20.23
CA LEU A 296 3.75 -17.16 -21.22
C LEU A 296 3.02 -17.53 -22.55
N GLY A 297 1.71 -17.24 -22.65
CA GLY A 297 0.91 -17.55 -23.84
C GLY A 297 0.68 -19.03 -24.08
N ARG A 298 0.83 -19.88 -23.03
CA ARG A 298 0.64 -21.33 -23.11
C ARG A 298 -0.83 -21.75 -23.06
N SER A 299 -1.70 -20.92 -22.47
CA SER A 299 -3.14 -21.15 -22.34
C SER A 299 -3.90 -19.97 -22.94
N GLY A 300 -4.58 -20.20 -24.06
CA GLY A 300 -5.43 -19.21 -24.72
C GLY A 300 -5.31 -19.23 -26.25
N PRO A 301 -6.27 -18.67 -27.01
CA PRO A 301 -6.16 -18.59 -28.46
C PRO A 301 -4.94 -17.72 -28.83
N ARG A 302 -4.03 -18.26 -29.60
CA ARG A 302 -2.93 -17.53 -30.26
C ARG A 302 -3.55 -16.53 -31.23
N ALA A 303 -3.78 -15.31 -30.79
CA ALA A 303 -4.40 -14.27 -31.60
C ALA A 303 -3.33 -13.30 -32.12
N GLY A 304 -2.94 -13.48 -33.36
CA GLY A 304 -2.59 -12.32 -34.18
C GLY A 304 -3.85 -11.46 -34.31
N GLY A 305 -3.94 -10.34 -33.56
CA GLY A 305 -5.07 -9.41 -33.65
C GLY A 305 -5.94 -9.25 -32.41
N ALA A 306 -5.45 -9.51 -31.21
CA ALA A 306 -6.20 -9.27 -29.97
C ALA A 306 -6.62 -7.81 -29.82
N SER A 307 -7.89 -7.56 -29.57
CA SER A 307 -8.41 -6.22 -29.34
C SER A 307 -7.98 -5.69 -27.96
N VAL A 308 -7.97 -4.35 -27.79
CA VAL A 308 -7.71 -3.69 -26.47
C VAL A 308 -8.68 -4.21 -25.39
N GLN A 309 -9.86 -4.66 -25.78
CA GLN A 309 -10.85 -5.27 -24.88
C GLN A 309 -10.42 -6.66 -24.40
N ASP A 310 -9.78 -7.45 -25.26
CA ASP A 310 -9.30 -8.79 -24.92
C ASP A 310 -8.09 -8.72 -23.98
N ASP A 311 -7.18 -7.79 -24.19
CA ASP A 311 -6.06 -7.51 -23.28
C ASP A 311 -6.55 -7.09 -21.89
N ARG A 312 -7.57 -6.24 -21.83
CA ARG A 312 -8.16 -5.80 -20.55
C ARG A 312 -8.84 -6.95 -19.81
N ARG A 313 -9.53 -7.86 -20.52
CA ARG A 313 -10.15 -9.05 -19.93
C ARG A 313 -9.10 -10.02 -19.40
N ALA A 314 -8.06 -10.29 -20.18
CA ALA A 314 -6.94 -11.13 -19.76
C ALA A 314 -6.27 -10.61 -18.49
N ARG A 315 -5.96 -9.33 -18.43
CA ARG A 315 -5.38 -8.68 -17.23
C ARG A 315 -6.32 -8.77 -16.01
N THR A 316 -7.61 -8.60 -16.20
CA THR A 316 -8.59 -8.73 -15.11
C THR A 316 -8.64 -10.16 -14.58
N HIS A 317 -8.57 -11.14 -15.46
CA HIS A 317 -8.55 -12.56 -15.09
C HIS A 317 -7.26 -12.93 -14.32
N LEU A 318 -6.09 -12.46 -14.79
CA LEU A 318 -4.82 -12.65 -14.10
C LEU A 318 -4.84 -12.07 -12.67
N LEU A 319 -5.38 -10.86 -12.49
CA LEU A 319 -5.51 -10.25 -11.17
C LEU A 319 -6.47 -11.04 -10.27
N ALA A 320 -7.53 -11.62 -10.82
CA ALA A 320 -8.47 -12.45 -10.06
C ALA A 320 -7.79 -13.74 -9.56
N LEU A 321 -6.97 -14.38 -10.38
CA LEU A 321 -6.21 -15.58 -10.02
C LEU A 321 -5.18 -15.28 -8.91
N LEU A 322 -4.41 -14.22 -9.08
CA LEU A 322 -3.46 -13.77 -8.05
C LEU A 322 -4.15 -13.45 -6.73
N THR A 323 -5.29 -12.78 -6.79
CA THR A 323 -6.09 -12.48 -5.59
C THR A 323 -6.56 -13.75 -4.91
N LYS A 324 -7.03 -14.75 -5.68
CA LYS A 324 -7.49 -16.03 -5.15
C LYS A 324 -6.33 -16.84 -4.52
N ALA A 325 -5.14 -16.84 -5.13
CA ALA A 325 -3.96 -17.47 -4.54
C ALA A 325 -3.62 -16.84 -3.18
N ARG A 326 -3.61 -15.50 -3.11
CA ARG A 326 -3.35 -14.76 -1.87
C ARG A 326 -4.42 -14.99 -0.80
N GLN A 327 -5.71 -15.10 -1.17
CA GLN A 327 -6.79 -15.42 -0.24
C GLN A 327 -6.57 -16.79 0.43
N LYS A 328 -6.25 -17.81 -0.37
CA LYS A 328 -5.95 -19.15 0.16
C LYS A 328 -4.74 -19.12 1.11
N LEU A 329 -3.71 -18.39 0.73
CA LEU A 329 -2.51 -18.25 1.54
C LEU A 329 -2.79 -17.49 2.85
N ALA A 330 -3.56 -16.41 2.79
CA ALA A 330 -3.96 -15.66 3.98
C ALA A 330 -4.75 -16.53 4.97
N ALA A 331 -5.68 -17.35 4.47
CA ALA A 331 -6.44 -18.30 5.29
C ALA A 331 -5.53 -19.38 5.92
N SER A 332 -4.52 -19.87 5.21
CA SER A 332 -3.61 -20.89 5.73
C SER A 332 -2.68 -20.39 6.84
N LYS A 333 -2.46 -19.06 6.94
CA LYS A 333 -1.61 -18.43 7.97
C LYS A 333 -2.34 -18.08 9.27
N VAL A 334 -3.66 -18.25 9.33
CA VAL A 334 -4.48 -17.90 10.53
C VAL A 334 -3.96 -18.57 11.79
N GLY A 335 -3.55 -19.85 11.73
CA GLY A 335 -2.97 -20.57 12.86
C GLY A 335 -1.72 -19.88 13.41
N ALA A 336 -0.75 -19.59 12.53
CA ALA A 336 0.48 -18.90 12.91
C ALA A 336 0.21 -17.48 13.46
N THR A 337 -0.78 -16.77 12.90
CA THR A 337 -1.22 -15.48 13.44
C THR A 337 -1.82 -15.62 14.83
N SER A 338 -2.65 -16.63 15.06
CA SER A 338 -3.26 -16.92 16.36
C SER A 338 -2.20 -17.22 17.42
N ASP A 339 -1.21 -18.04 17.09
CA ASP A 339 -0.10 -18.39 17.99
C ASP A 339 0.72 -17.15 18.37
N PHE A 340 1.03 -16.29 17.39
CA PHE A 340 1.73 -15.03 17.64
C PHE A 340 0.92 -14.11 18.56
N VAL A 341 -0.36 -13.95 18.28
CA VAL A 341 -1.27 -13.09 19.06
C VAL A 341 -1.39 -13.61 20.49
N SER A 342 -1.55 -14.92 20.67
CA SER A 342 -1.63 -15.55 22.00
C SER A 342 -0.36 -15.30 22.80
N GLY A 343 0.81 -15.50 22.20
CA GLY A 343 2.09 -15.22 22.85
C GLY A 343 2.27 -13.76 23.25
N ALA A 344 1.76 -12.81 22.47
CA ALA A 344 1.80 -11.38 22.81
C ALA A 344 0.82 -11.04 23.95
N ILE A 345 -0.38 -11.63 23.94
CA ILE A 345 -1.37 -11.45 25.01
C ILE A 345 -0.83 -11.98 26.35
N ASP A 346 -0.19 -13.14 26.36
CA ASP A 346 0.42 -13.74 27.53
C ASP A 346 1.52 -12.86 28.15
N GLN A 347 2.17 -12.02 27.32
CA GLN A 347 3.13 -11.01 27.75
C GLN A 347 2.47 -9.70 28.20
N GLY A 348 1.14 -9.62 28.23
CA GLY A 348 0.38 -8.42 28.62
C GLY A 348 0.31 -7.35 27.54
N GLU A 349 0.71 -7.66 26.28
CA GLU A 349 0.72 -6.71 25.18
C GLU A 349 -0.66 -6.60 24.50
N LYS A 350 -0.94 -5.43 23.93
CA LYS A 350 -2.04 -5.24 22.98
C LYS A 350 -1.50 -5.37 21.55
N VAL A 351 -2.26 -6.04 20.69
CA VAL A 351 -1.86 -6.39 19.32
C VAL A 351 -2.82 -5.81 18.30
N ILE A 352 -2.29 -5.28 17.22
CA ILE A 352 -3.07 -4.96 16.02
C ILE A 352 -2.75 -6.02 14.96
N VAL A 353 -3.78 -6.67 14.41
CA VAL A 353 -3.63 -7.62 13.30
C VAL A 353 -4.26 -7.02 12.05
N PHE A 354 -3.47 -6.93 10.99
CA PHE A 354 -3.92 -6.52 9.68
C PHE A 354 -4.00 -7.68 8.70
N SER A 355 -5.03 -7.68 7.86
CA SER A 355 -5.16 -8.56 6.70
C SER A 355 -5.80 -7.80 5.53
N CYS A 356 -5.45 -8.16 4.31
CA CYS A 356 -6.12 -7.68 3.10
C CYS A 356 -7.53 -8.28 2.94
N PHE A 357 -7.80 -9.39 3.61
CA PHE A 357 -9.00 -10.20 3.46
C PHE A 357 -9.81 -10.27 4.75
N ASP A 358 -11.14 -10.28 4.62
CA ASP A 358 -12.03 -10.32 5.79
C ASP A 358 -12.10 -11.71 6.43
N GLU A 359 -11.92 -12.80 5.66
CA GLU A 359 -12.05 -14.18 6.15
C GLU A 359 -11.06 -14.53 7.27
N PRO A 360 -9.73 -14.30 7.15
CA PRO A 360 -8.79 -14.52 8.24
C PRO A 360 -9.14 -13.74 9.50
N LEU A 361 -9.57 -12.47 9.34
CA LEU A 361 -9.95 -11.62 10.47
C LEU A 361 -11.20 -12.13 11.19
N GLN A 362 -12.18 -12.65 10.45
CA GLN A 362 -13.40 -13.23 11.01
C GLN A 362 -13.09 -14.54 11.77
N SER A 363 -12.18 -15.36 11.25
CA SER A 363 -11.73 -16.57 11.94
C SER A 363 -11.06 -16.21 13.27
N LEU A 364 -10.09 -15.30 13.25
CA LEU A 364 -9.41 -14.82 14.45
C LEU A 364 -10.39 -14.18 15.46
N ALA A 365 -11.35 -13.38 14.98
CA ALA A 365 -12.36 -12.77 15.85
C ALA A 365 -13.24 -13.79 16.55
N LYS A 366 -13.57 -14.89 15.88
CA LYS A 366 -14.35 -16.00 16.45
C LYS A 366 -13.56 -16.71 17.57
N ASP A 367 -12.27 -16.92 17.33
CA ASP A 367 -11.40 -17.65 18.28
C ASP A 367 -11.06 -16.80 19.51
N LEU A 368 -10.87 -15.49 19.33
CA LEU A 368 -10.49 -14.55 20.39
C LEU A 368 -11.70 -14.01 21.19
N GLY A 369 -12.91 -14.13 20.67
CA GLY A 369 -14.14 -13.68 21.32
C GLY A 369 -14.09 -12.22 21.76
N ASP A 370 -14.44 -11.96 23.03
CA ASP A 370 -14.54 -10.60 23.60
C ASP A 370 -13.17 -9.89 23.76
N ALA A 371 -12.07 -10.65 23.74
CA ALA A 371 -10.72 -10.07 23.78
C ALA A 371 -10.34 -9.33 22.50
N ALA A 372 -11.15 -9.44 21.42
CA ALA A 372 -10.90 -8.80 20.16
C ALA A 372 -12.01 -7.85 19.70
N VAL A 373 -11.63 -6.81 18.98
CA VAL A 373 -12.55 -5.96 18.20
C VAL A 373 -12.22 -6.11 16.71
N LEU A 374 -13.24 -6.14 15.86
CA LEU A 374 -13.10 -6.36 14.42
C LEU A 374 -13.61 -5.14 13.63
N LEU A 375 -12.72 -4.58 12.78
CA LEU A 375 -13.01 -3.49 11.86
C LEU A 375 -12.75 -3.91 10.41
N THR A 376 -13.80 -4.01 9.63
CA THR A 376 -13.72 -4.33 8.19
C THR A 376 -14.32 -3.22 7.33
N GLY A 377 -14.25 -3.36 6.01
CA GLY A 377 -14.93 -2.46 5.08
C GLY A 377 -16.45 -2.38 5.30
N ARG A 378 -17.05 -3.42 5.86
CA ARG A 378 -18.49 -3.50 6.18
C ARG A 378 -18.86 -2.80 7.48
N THR A 379 -17.90 -2.46 8.34
CA THR A 379 -18.17 -1.77 9.61
C THR A 379 -18.69 -0.36 9.35
N PRO A 380 -19.91 -0.03 9.79
CA PRO A 380 -20.47 1.32 9.60
C PRO A 380 -19.57 2.39 10.20
N THR A 381 -19.41 3.50 9.49
CA THR A 381 -18.52 4.60 9.91
C THR A 381 -18.87 5.12 11.31
N SER A 382 -20.18 5.12 11.67
CA SER A 382 -20.64 5.52 13.00
C SER A 382 -20.15 4.65 14.16
N LYS A 383 -19.86 3.36 13.89
CA LYS A 383 -19.40 2.40 14.91
C LYS A 383 -17.88 2.32 15.01
N ARG A 384 -17.13 2.79 14.02
CA ARG A 384 -15.65 2.61 13.96
C ARG A 384 -14.95 3.23 15.14
N GLN A 385 -15.36 4.44 15.54
CA GLN A 385 -14.72 5.13 16.66
C GLN A 385 -14.95 4.42 17.99
N ALA A 386 -16.15 3.90 18.23
CA ALA A 386 -16.43 3.15 19.46
C ALA A 386 -15.57 1.89 19.58
N LEU A 387 -15.22 1.24 18.44
CA LEU A 387 -14.28 0.10 18.45
C LEU A 387 -12.86 0.56 18.81
N VAL A 388 -12.44 1.72 18.32
CA VAL A 388 -11.14 2.30 18.65
C VAL A 388 -11.08 2.68 20.13
N ASP A 389 -12.09 3.37 20.63
CA ASP A 389 -12.16 3.82 22.02
C ASP A 389 -12.16 2.60 22.97
N ARG A 390 -12.95 1.56 22.64
CA ARG A 390 -12.94 0.29 23.36
C ARG A 390 -11.56 -0.37 23.38
N PHE A 391 -10.87 -0.44 22.27
CA PHE A 391 -9.51 -1.00 22.23
C PHE A 391 -8.50 -0.16 23.02
N GLN A 392 -8.63 1.17 22.98
CA GLN A 392 -7.70 2.07 23.67
C GLN A 392 -7.87 2.02 25.20
N GLU A 393 -9.12 1.98 25.69
CA GLU A 393 -9.47 2.20 27.08
C GLU A 393 -9.76 0.91 27.87
N ASP A 394 -10.33 -0.11 27.21
CA ASP A 394 -10.71 -1.37 27.84
C ASP A 394 -9.53 -2.34 27.86
N GLU A 395 -9.04 -2.65 29.06
CA GLU A 395 -7.92 -3.57 29.24
C GLU A 395 -8.26 -5.03 28.92
N THR A 396 -9.54 -5.40 28.89
CA THR A 396 -9.97 -6.76 28.50
C THR A 396 -9.87 -6.98 27.00
N VAL A 397 -9.93 -5.89 26.22
CA VAL A 397 -9.75 -5.93 24.77
C VAL A 397 -8.26 -5.84 24.44
N ARG A 398 -7.69 -6.96 24.03
CA ARG A 398 -6.27 -7.11 23.76
C ARG A 398 -5.93 -7.02 22.27
N VAL A 399 -6.88 -7.31 21.38
CA VAL A 399 -6.62 -7.43 19.94
C VAL A 399 -7.51 -6.49 19.12
N PHE A 400 -6.90 -5.76 18.20
CA PHE A 400 -7.60 -4.98 17.18
C PHE A 400 -7.40 -5.64 15.83
N LEU A 401 -8.42 -6.30 15.31
CA LEU A 401 -8.42 -6.95 14.01
C LEU A 401 -8.92 -5.97 12.95
N ALA A 402 -8.16 -5.71 11.91
CA ALA A 402 -8.54 -4.74 10.90
C ALA A 402 -8.15 -5.15 9.47
N ASN A 403 -9.05 -4.89 8.53
CA ASN A 403 -8.67 -4.90 7.12
C ASN A 403 -7.67 -3.75 6.87
N ILE A 404 -6.57 -4.03 6.16
CA ILE A 404 -5.44 -3.11 5.98
C ILE A 404 -5.88 -1.74 5.41
N ILE A 405 -6.82 -1.73 4.46
CA ILE A 405 -7.34 -0.50 3.86
C ILE A 405 -8.31 0.20 4.81
N ALA A 406 -9.24 -0.54 5.41
CA ALA A 406 -10.27 0.03 6.31
C ALA A 406 -9.66 0.52 7.63
N GLY A 407 -8.70 -0.20 8.18
CA GLY A 407 -7.96 0.13 9.41
C GLY A 407 -6.78 1.08 9.18
N GLY A 408 -6.29 1.17 7.94
CA GLY A 408 -5.16 2.04 7.57
C GLY A 408 -5.50 3.53 7.51
N ILE A 409 -6.74 3.98 7.72
CA ILE A 409 -7.13 5.38 7.52
C ILE A 409 -7.65 6.00 8.82
N GLY A 410 -6.93 7.00 9.35
CA GLY A 410 -7.42 7.96 10.37
C GLY A 410 -7.62 7.43 11.79
N LEU A 411 -7.29 6.17 12.10
CA LEU A 411 -7.44 5.61 13.43
C LEU A 411 -6.24 5.94 14.32
N ASN A 412 -6.45 6.01 15.64
CA ASN A 412 -5.40 6.11 16.65
C ASN A 412 -5.39 4.84 17.52
N LEU A 413 -4.32 4.03 17.41
CA LEU A 413 -4.20 2.74 18.07
C LEU A 413 -2.91 2.63 18.90
N THR A 414 -2.52 3.72 19.56
CA THR A 414 -1.26 3.82 20.33
C THR A 414 -1.21 2.95 21.60
N ALA A 415 -2.33 2.37 22.02
CA ALA A 415 -2.33 1.38 23.09
C ALA A 415 -1.57 0.08 22.71
N ALA A 416 -1.44 -0.21 21.41
CA ALA A 416 -0.67 -1.35 20.94
C ALA A 416 0.80 -1.01 20.69
N SER A 417 1.68 -1.96 21.00
CA SER A 417 3.10 -1.97 20.65
C SER A 417 3.44 -3.08 19.64
N GLN A 418 2.51 -4.03 19.43
CA GLN A 418 2.67 -5.12 18.47
C GLN A 418 1.73 -4.91 17.29
N VAL A 419 2.28 -4.98 16.07
CA VAL A 419 1.53 -4.91 14.81
C VAL A 419 1.88 -6.14 13.98
N VAL A 420 0.88 -6.89 13.56
CA VAL A 420 1.07 -8.12 12.78
C VAL A 420 0.32 -8.02 11.47
N PHE A 421 0.99 -8.35 10.39
CA PHE A 421 0.38 -8.51 9.07
C PHE A 421 0.25 -10.00 8.78
N ASN A 422 -0.99 -10.50 8.76
CA ASN A 422 -1.30 -11.89 8.39
C ASN A 422 -0.95 -12.16 6.92
N ASP A 423 -1.13 -11.17 6.08
CA ASP A 423 -0.84 -11.24 4.64
C ASP A 423 -0.43 -9.86 4.10
N LEU A 424 0.16 -9.84 2.91
CA LEU A 424 0.79 -8.66 2.34
C LEU A 424 -0.09 -7.98 1.30
N ASP A 425 -0.15 -6.65 1.29
CA ASP A 425 -0.71 -5.85 0.20
C ASP A 425 0.37 -5.56 -0.85
N TRP A 426 -0.04 -5.34 -2.10
CA TRP A 426 0.86 -4.97 -3.21
C TRP A 426 1.43 -3.54 -3.12
N VAL A 427 0.82 -2.71 -2.27
CA VAL A 427 1.13 -1.28 -2.16
C VAL A 427 1.86 -1.01 -0.84
N PRO A 428 3.16 -0.66 -0.86
CA PRO A 428 3.92 -0.37 0.36
C PRO A 428 3.25 0.69 1.23
N ALA A 429 2.68 1.71 0.62
CA ALA A 429 2.01 2.79 1.34
C ALA A 429 0.86 2.31 2.26
N ASN A 430 0.14 1.24 1.87
CA ASN A 430 -0.92 0.68 2.71
C ASN A 430 -0.36 0.07 4.00
N HIS A 431 0.79 -0.60 3.91
CA HIS A 431 1.51 -1.12 5.08
C HIS A 431 1.98 0.01 5.99
N TRP A 432 2.65 1.01 5.43
CA TRP A 432 3.15 2.15 6.22
C TRP A 432 2.02 2.91 6.91
N GLN A 433 0.89 3.09 6.21
CA GLN A 433 -0.30 3.70 6.80
C GLN A 433 -0.86 2.88 7.97
N ALA A 434 -0.87 1.57 7.84
CA ALA A 434 -1.34 0.66 8.87
C ALA A 434 -0.37 0.63 10.09
N GLU A 435 0.95 0.53 9.87
CA GLU A 435 1.97 0.64 10.92
C GLU A 435 1.82 1.95 11.73
N ASP A 436 1.57 3.03 11.02
CA ASP A 436 1.46 4.38 11.59
C ASP A 436 0.17 4.61 12.39
N ARG A 437 -0.67 3.60 12.54
CA ARG A 437 -1.77 3.60 13.53
C ARG A 437 -1.25 3.39 14.95
N ALA A 438 -0.19 2.61 15.12
CA ALA A 438 0.50 2.40 16.39
C ALA A 438 1.71 3.34 16.55
N TYR A 439 2.47 3.58 15.46
CA TYR A 439 3.70 4.38 15.47
C TYR A 439 3.42 5.85 15.19
N ARG A 440 3.00 6.59 16.20
CA ARG A 440 2.63 8.01 16.09
C ARG A 440 2.79 8.76 17.39
N ILE A 441 2.55 10.06 17.39
CA ILE A 441 2.54 10.91 18.59
C ILE A 441 1.67 10.29 19.67
N GLY A 442 2.22 10.14 20.88
CA GLY A 442 1.59 9.47 22.02
C GLY A 442 2.03 8.04 22.24
N GLN A 443 2.79 7.44 21.31
CA GLN A 443 3.43 6.13 21.55
C GLN A 443 4.65 6.28 22.45
N THR A 444 4.69 5.46 23.50
CA THR A 444 5.75 5.48 24.53
C THR A 444 6.61 4.21 24.54
N ARG A 445 6.22 3.19 23.74
CA ARG A 445 6.88 1.89 23.67
C ARG A 445 7.43 1.63 22.27
N THR A 446 8.48 0.80 22.17
CA THR A 446 8.95 0.29 20.89
C THR A 446 7.80 -0.41 20.15
N VAL A 447 7.60 -0.03 18.89
CA VAL A 447 6.59 -0.68 18.05
C VAL A 447 7.26 -1.77 17.23
N ASN A 448 6.84 -3.02 17.48
CA ASN A 448 7.29 -4.17 16.72
C ASN A 448 6.27 -4.48 15.61
N VAL A 449 6.72 -4.48 14.39
CA VAL A 449 5.91 -4.77 13.21
C VAL A 449 6.37 -6.11 12.63
N THR A 450 5.49 -7.09 12.65
CA THR A 450 5.79 -8.45 12.15
C THR A 450 4.97 -8.74 10.90
N TYR A 451 5.64 -9.12 9.84
CA TYR A 451 5.04 -9.58 8.59
C TYR A 451 5.18 -11.09 8.49
N LEU A 452 4.06 -11.82 8.46
CA LEU A 452 4.06 -13.27 8.32
C LEU A 452 4.18 -13.65 6.85
N ILE A 453 5.23 -14.40 6.49
CA ILE A 453 5.53 -14.80 5.12
C ILE A 453 5.43 -16.32 4.99
N GLY A 454 4.51 -16.76 4.13
CA GLY A 454 4.47 -18.17 3.73
C GLY A 454 5.65 -18.49 2.83
N THR A 455 6.62 -19.24 3.34
CA THR A 455 7.85 -19.57 2.61
C THR A 455 7.56 -20.44 1.38
N GLY A 456 8.19 -20.15 0.26
CA GLY A 456 7.99 -20.87 -1.00
C GLY A 456 6.66 -20.57 -1.69
N THR A 457 6.05 -19.42 -1.41
CA THR A 457 4.74 -19.03 -1.95
C THR A 457 4.78 -17.69 -2.66
N VAL A 458 3.60 -17.21 -3.09
CA VAL A 458 3.46 -15.87 -3.68
C VAL A 458 3.84 -14.74 -2.71
N ASP A 459 3.90 -14.99 -1.41
CA ASP A 459 4.34 -13.98 -0.43
C ASP A 459 5.80 -13.59 -0.63
N ASP A 460 6.69 -14.52 -0.99
CA ASP A 460 8.10 -14.20 -1.29
C ASP A 460 8.20 -13.23 -2.47
N PHE A 461 7.37 -13.43 -3.50
CA PHE A 461 7.30 -12.50 -4.63
C PHE A 461 6.77 -11.13 -4.22
N VAL A 462 5.66 -11.08 -3.46
CA VAL A 462 5.09 -9.82 -2.96
C VAL A 462 6.10 -9.09 -2.07
N HIS A 463 6.82 -9.81 -1.22
CA HIS A 463 7.87 -9.26 -0.36
C HIS A 463 8.97 -8.58 -1.19
N GLY A 464 9.52 -9.24 -2.22
CA GLY A 464 10.51 -8.65 -3.11
C GLY A 464 10.01 -7.38 -3.82
N VAL A 465 8.74 -7.39 -4.28
CA VAL A 465 8.10 -6.20 -4.87
C VAL A 465 7.96 -5.06 -3.86
N LEU A 466 7.61 -5.37 -2.60
CA LEU A 466 7.49 -4.37 -1.55
C LEU A 466 8.83 -3.74 -1.18
N GLU A 467 9.91 -4.52 -1.07
CA GLU A 467 11.25 -4.01 -0.81
C GLU A 467 11.71 -3.06 -1.92
N THR A 468 11.61 -3.49 -3.18
CA THR A 468 12.01 -2.68 -4.35
C THR A 468 11.21 -1.39 -4.45
N LYS A 469 9.87 -1.47 -4.36
CA LYS A 469 9.01 -0.27 -4.43
C LYS A 469 9.18 0.65 -3.22
N GLY A 470 9.39 0.07 -2.04
CA GLY A 470 9.63 0.84 -0.82
C GLY A 470 10.88 1.68 -0.92
N ALA A 471 11.98 1.10 -1.38
CA ALA A 471 13.25 1.79 -1.60
C ALA A 471 13.10 2.93 -2.62
N LEU A 472 12.39 2.69 -3.72
CA LEU A 472 12.14 3.68 -4.77
C LEU A 472 11.29 4.86 -4.30
N VAL A 473 10.18 4.60 -3.60
CA VAL A 473 9.32 5.67 -3.08
C VAL A 473 10.10 6.55 -2.09
N ASN A 474 10.86 5.94 -1.19
CA ASN A 474 11.68 6.68 -0.24
C ASN A 474 12.75 7.52 -0.95
N ALA A 475 13.43 6.97 -1.94
CA ALA A 475 14.47 7.67 -2.68
C ALA A 475 13.95 8.90 -3.45
N VAL A 476 12.81 8.78 -4.13
CA VAL A 476 12.19 9.90 -4.86
C VAL A 476 11.64 10.96 -3.91
N VAL A 477 11.03 10.50 -2.82
CA VAL A 477 10.39 11.38 -1.84
C VAL A 477 11.41 12.12 -0.98
N ASP A 478 12.54 11.48 -0.66
CA ASP A 478 13.62 12.06 0.14
C ASP A 478 14.65 12.83 -0.72
N GLY A 479 14.38 13.04 -2.01
CA GLY A 479 15.25 13.78 -2.91
C GLY A 479 16.52 13.04 -3.32
N LYS A 480 16.59 11.73 -3.09
CA LYS A 480 17.70 10.89 -3.53
C LYS A 480 17.34 10.31 -4.90
N ALA A 481 17.97 10.82 -5.94
CA ALA A 481 17.75 10.33 -7.30
C ALA A 481 18.09 8.85 -7.43
N LEU A 482 17.11 8.05 -7.80
CA LEU A 482 17.29 6.69 -8.26
C LEU A 482 16.75 6.59 -9.68
N ALA A 483 17.61 6.31 -10.62
CA ALA A 483 17.25 5.99 -12.00
C ALA A 483 16.73 4.55 -12.04
N ALA A 484 15.53 4.31 -11.54
CA ALA A 484 14.88 3.03 -11.62
C ALA A 484 13.51 3.16 -12.30
N ASP A 485 13.22 2.21 -13.18
CA ASP A 485 11.98 2.18 -13.93
C ASP A 485 10.79 1.81 -13.02
N LEU A 486 10.07 2.83 -12.58
CA LEU A 486 8.83 2.72 -11.77
C LEU A 486 7.60 2.32 -12.61
N SER A 487 7.79 2.00 -13.89
CA SER A 487 6.72 1.95 -14.88
C SER A 487 5.81 0.71 -14.83
N GLY A 488 6.15 -0.33 -14.06
CA GLY A 488 5.43 -1.60 -14.06
C GLY A 488 4.21 -1.64 -13.13
N SER A 489 3.08 -2.17 -13.61
CA SER A 489 2.09 -2.77 -12.71
C SER A 489 2.71 -4.06 -12.12
N VAL A 490 2.14 -4.59 -11.02
CA VAL A 490 2.59 -5.89 -10.47
C VAL A 490 2.60 -6.99 -11.54
N LEU A 491 1.63 -6.97 -12.46
CA LEU A 491 1.58 -7.90 -13.59
C LEU A 491 2.71 -7.66 -14.59
N ASP A 492 3.03 -6.39 -14.89
CA ASP A 492 4.13 -6.05 -15.80
C ASP A 492 5.49 -6.42 -15.18
N GLU A 493 5.64 -6.35 -13.86
CA GLU A 493 6.83 -6.78 -13.14
C GLU A 493 6.94 -8.31 -13.11
N LEU A 494 5.83 -9.01 -12.86
CA LEU A 494 5.76 -10.46 -12.92
C LEU A 494 6.04 -10.96 -14.34
N GLU A 495 5.45 -10.33 -15.36
CA GLU A 495 5.69 -10.68 -16.77
C GLU A 495 7.16 -10.42 -17.16
N ARG A 496 7.75 -9.29 -16.75
CA ARG A 496 9.19 -9.01 -17.00
C ARG A 496 10.08 -10.03 -16.31
N ALA A 497 9.80 -10.36 -15.06
CA ALA A 497 10.54 -11.35 -14.30
C ALA A 497 10.48 -12.73 -14.98
N LEU A 498 9.28 -13.16 -15.38
CA LEU A 498 9.10 -14.44 -16.10
C LEU A 498 9.79 -14.46 -17.46
N ARG A 499 9.72 -13.39 -18.25
CA ARG A 499 10.39 -13.27 -19.54
C ARG A 499 11.91 -13.19 -19.42
N ALA A 500 12.45 -12.61 -18.36
CA ALA A 500 13.89 -12.57 -18.10
C ALA A 500 14.46 -13.95 -17.76
N ILE A 501 13.66 -14.81 -17.11
CA ILE A 501 14.06 -16.20 -16.83
C ILE A 501 13.96 -17.08 -18.08
N SER A 502 13.17 -16.72 -19.09
CA SER A 502 12.76 -17.62 -20.17
C SER A 502 12.98 -17.08 -21.58
N PRO A 503 14.21 -16.70 -22.00
CA PRO A 503 14.43 -16.38 -23.42
C PRO A 503 14.16 -17.57 -24.35
N GLY A 504 14.19 -18.82 -23.86
CA GLY A 504 13.96 -20.05 -24.64
C GLY A 504 12.65 -20.80 -24.34
N LEU A 505 11.85 -20.36 -23.35
CA LEU A 505 10.62 -21.05 -22.96
C LEU A 505 9.43 -20.78 -23.90
N ALA A 506 9.50 -19.74 -24.71
CA ALA A 506 8.45 -19.40 -25.69
C ALA A 506 8.32 -20.44 -26.82
N ASP A 507 9.39 -21.16 -27.12
CA ASP A 507 9.47 -22.13 -28.23
C ASP A 507 9.38 -23.60 -27.80
N THR A 508 9.21 -23.89 -26.51
CA THR A 508 9.12 -25.27 -26.00
C THR A 508 7.64 -25.72 -25.95
N PRO A 509 7.29 -26.88 -26.50
CA PRO A 509 5.94 -27.43 -26.38
C PRO A 509 5.56 -27.63 -24.91
N ALA A 510 4.27 -27.51 -24.57
CA ALA A 510 3.68 -27.50 -23.24
C ALA A 510 3.82 -28.81 -22.42
N THR A 511 4.90 -29.55 -22.60
CA THR A 511 5.23 -30.78 -21.90
C THR A 511 6.33 -30.47 -20.89
N ILE A 512 5.94 -30.41 -19.60
CA ILE A 512 6.79 -30.56 -18.42
C ILE A 512 8.06 -29.69 -18.45
N VAL A 513 8.02 -28.53 -17.83
CA VAL A 513 9.25 -27.82 -17.48
C VAL A 513 9.91 -28.61 -16.35
N ASP A 514 10.97 -29.33 -16.68
CA ASP A 514 11.78 -30.09 -15.74
C ASP A 514 12.42 -29.17 -14.72
N ALA A 515 12.50 -29.59 -13.45
CA ALA A 515 13.14 -28.84 -12.38
C ALA A 515 14.59 -28.46 -12.75
N ASP A 516 15.29 -29.33 -13.48
CA ASP A 516 16.65 -29.12 -13.97
C ASP A 516 16.74 -27.97 -15.00
N VAL A 517 15.69 -27.76 -15.80
CA VAL A 517 15.62 -26.65 -16.76
C VAL A 517 15.43 -25.33 -16.02
N ILE A 518 14.59 -25.31 -14.98
CA ILE A 518 14.38 -24.13 -14.13
C ILE A 518 15.67 -23.78 -13.38
N GLU A 519 16.34 -24.77 -12.81
CA GLU A 519 17.61 -24.57 -12.10
C GLU A 519 18.73 -24.07 -13.03
N ARG A 520 18.81 -24.59 -14.25
CA ARG A 520 19.74 -24.11 -15.28
C ARG A 520 19.46 -22.66 -15.66
N LEU A 521 18.19 -22.29 -15.90
CA LEU A 521 17.78 -20.93 -16.26
C LEU A 521 18.03 -19.93 -15.12
N LEU A 522 17.82 -20.34 -13.87
CA LEU A 522 18.16 -19.53 -12.70
C LEU A 522 19.68 -19.34 -12.57
N ARG A 523 20.46 -20.37 -12.88
CA ARG A 523 21.93 -20.30 -12.91
C ARG A 523 22.42 -19.35 -14.01
N GLU A 524 21.89 -19.46 -15.23
CA GLU A 524 22.23 -18.58 -16.36
C GLU A 524 21.82 -17.12 -16.08
N ALA A 525 20.65 -16.89 -15.45
CA ALA A 525 20.23 -15.56 -15.01
C ALA A 525 21.17 -15.00 -13.94
N SER A 526 21.57 -15.82 -12.96
CA SER A 526 22.55 -15.45 -11.93
C SER A 526 23.91 -15.11 -12.52
N ASP A 527 24.37 -15.88 -13.50
CA ASP A 527 25.68 -15.66 -14.16
C ASP A 527 25.65 -14.40 -15.06
N THR A 528 24.51 -14.13 -15.72
CA THR A 528 24.31 -12.90 -16.49
C THR A 528 24.32 -11.67 -15.56
N LEU A 529 23.72 -11.78 -14.38
CA LEU A 529 23.72 -10.73 -13.37
C LEU A 529 25.13 -10.48 -12.82
N ARG A 530 25.91 -11.56 -12.54
CA ARG A 530 27.32 -11.44 -12.11
C ARG A 530 28.23 -10.84 -13.20
N ALA A 531 27.99 -11.12 -14.47
CA ALA A 531 28.74 -10.54 -15.58
C ALA A 531 28.48 -9.02 -15.73
N HIS A 532 27.31 -8.53 -15.33
CA HIS A 532 27.01 -7.09 -15.23
C HIS A 532 27.66 -6.41 -14.00
N GLU A 533 27.97 -7.16 -12.93
CA GLU A 533 28.65 -6.68 -11.73
C GLU A 533 30.13 -6.30 -11.98
N SER A 534 30.74 -6.84 -13.03
CA SER A 534 32.17 -6.66 -13.30
C SER A 534 32.55 -5.36 -14.03
N ARG A 535 31.62 -4.40 -14.22
CA ARG A 535 31.92 -3.08 -14.80
C ARG A 535 31.94 -2.00 -13.73
N PRO A 536 33.08 -1.28 -13.53
CA PRO A 536 33.23 -0.32 -12.44
C PRO A 536 32.59 1.03 -12.78
N GLU A 537 31.49 1.38 -12.07
CA GLU A 537 31.09 2.77 -11.85
C GLU A 537 30.84 2.93 -10.34
N GLU A 538 31.70 3.71 -9.70
CA GLU A 538 31.74 3.89 -8.24
C GLU A 538 30.43 4.52 -7.70
N GLY A 539 29.86 3.90 -6.67
CA GLY A 539 28.78 4.43 -5.84
C GLY A 539 27.35 4.03 -6.21
N ALA A 540 27.06 3.68 -7.46
CA ALA A 540 25.75 3.16 -7.89
C ALA A 540 25.67 1.62 -7.77
N ALA A 541 26.81 0.95 -7.65
CA ALA A 541 26.93 -0.52 -7.70
C ALA A 541 26.34 -1.21 -6.45
N SER A 542 26.52 -0.65 -5.25
CA SER A 542 26.06 -1.31 -4.02
C SER A 542 24.54 -1.37 -3.91
N ARG A 543 23.84 -0.36 -4.43
CA ARG A 543 22.36 -0.30 -4.42
C ARG A 543 21.74 -1.14 -5.55
N ARG A 544 22.41 -1.23 -6.71
CA ARG A 544 22.01 -2.16 -7.78
C ARG A 544 22.13 -3.61 -7.35
N LEU A 545 23.10 -3.93 -6.48
CA LEU A 545 23.29 -5.27 -5.92
C LEU A 545 22.14 -5.68 -5.00
N GLU A 546 21.64 -4.79 -4.16
CA GLU A 546 20.49 -5.04 -3.27
C GLU A 546 19.19 -5.22 -4.07
N ASP A 547 18.97 -4.41 -5.12
CA ASP A 547 17.79 -4.52 -6.00
C ASP A 547 17.84 -5.80 -6.85
N ILE A 548 19.02 -6.19 -7.32
CA ILE A 548 19.27 -7.44 -8.07
C ILE A 548 19.08 -8.65 -7.17
N ASP A 549 19.55 -8.61 -5.92
CA ASP A 549 19.36 -9.67 -4.94
C ASP A 549 17.90 -9.83 -4.51
N ALA A 550 17.16 -8.74 -4.39
CA ALA A 550 15.71 -8.79 -4.14
C ALA A 550 14.97 -9.42 -5.32
N LEU A 551 15.31 -9.05 -6.56
CA LEU A 551 14.75 -9.65 -7.77
C LEU A 551 15.11 -11.13 -7.88
N ARG A 552 16.36 -11.51 -7.58
CA ARG A 552 16.83 -12.91 -7.57
C ARG A 552 16.02 -13.73 -6.54
N ARG A 553 15.86 -13.24 -5.30
CA ARG A 553 15.05 -13.93 -4.27
C ARG A 553 13.60 -14.11 -4.72
N ALA A 554 13.01 -13.09 -5.34
CA ALA A 554 11.65 -13.17 -5.87
C ALA A 554 11.52 -14.21 -7.00
N LEU A 555 12.54 -14.32 -7.87
CA LEU A 555 12.60 -15.30 -8.96
C LEU A 555 12.82 -16.71 -8.44
N GLU A 556 13.69 -16.90 -7.45
CA GLU A 556 13.93 -18.20 -6.78
C GLU A 556 12.66 -18.69 -6.04
N ALA A 557 11.92 -17.76 -5.41
CA ALA A 557 10.66 -18.07 -4.76
C ALA A 557 9.59 -18.48 -5.79
N LEU A 558 9.49 -17.75 -6.90
CA LEU A 558 8.60 -18.09 -8.00
C LEU A 558 8.95 -19.45 -8.61
N ALA A 559 10.23 -19.74 -8.82
CA ALA A 559 10.69 -21.02 -9.33
C ALA A 559 10.34 -22.18 -8.37
N ARG A 560 10.46 -21.98 -7.05
CA ARG A 560 10.02 -22.96 -6.03
C ARG A 560 8.50 -23.21 -6.09
N VAL A 561 7.71 -22.16 -6.25
CA VAL A 561 6.25 -22.28 -6.43
C VAL A 561 5.89 -23.03 -7.71
N LEU A 562 6.64 -22.77 -8.81
CA LEU A 562 6.45 -23.43 -10.09
C LEU A 562 6.94 -24.87 -10.09
N SER A 563 8.00 -25.15 -9.34
CA SER A 563 8.55 -26.50 -9.19
C SER A 563 7.70 -27.40 -8.32
N GLY A 564 6.69 -26.90 -7.64
CA GLY A 564 5.78 -27.58 -6.70
C GLY A 564 6.01 -29.10 -6.52
N PRO A 565 5.56 -29.80 -5.54
CA PRO A 565 5.86 -31.21 -5.40
C PRO A 565 5.56 -31.89 -6.73
N ALA A 566 6.59 -32.48 -7.35
CA ALA A 566 6.49 -33.12 -8.67
C ALA A 566 5.27 -34.02 -8.66
N VAL A 567 4.40 -33.88 -9.68
CA VAL A 567 3.23 -34.77 -9.84
C VAL A 567 3.78 -36.18 -9.92
N SER A 568 3.73 -36.89 -8.81
CA SER A 568 4.24 -38.26 -8.73
C SER A 568 3.20 -39.20 -9.32
N ARG A 569 3.60 -39.99 -10.28
CA ARG A 569 2.74 -41.01 -10.89
C ARG A 569 3.24 -42.38 -10.49
N TYR A 570 2.31 -43.25 -10.17
CA TYR A 570 2.58 -44.62 -9.81
C TYR A 570 1.65 -45.54 -10.60
N ARG A 571 2.17 -46.69 -11.01
CA ARG A 571 1.36 -47.79 -11.58
C ARG A 571 1.22 -48.92 -10.58
N ILE A 572 0.05 -49.51 -10.54
CA ILE A 572 -0.20 -50.73 -9.79
C ILE A 572 -1.02 -51.72 -10.65
N ALA A 573 -0.53 -52.96 -10.72
CA ALA A 573 -1.26 -54.00 -11.46
C ALA A 573 -2.62 -54.31 -10.82
N SER A 574 -3.62 -54.48 -11.63
CA SER A 574 -4.95 -54.94 -11.20
C SER A 574 -4.90 -56.35 -10.62
N THR A 575 -5.43 -56.52 -9.40
CA THR A 575 -5.55 -57.83 -8.79
C THR A 575 -6.74 -58.64 -9.34
N SER A 576 -7.66 -58.00 -10.07
CA SER A 576 -8.89 -58.61 -10.59
C SER A 576 -8.88 -58.80 -12.10
N GLN A 577 -7.98 -58.16 -12.84
CA GLN A 577 -7.89 -58.25 -14.29
C GLN A 577 -6.41 -58.37 -14.71
N SER A 578 -6.05 -59.51 -15.33
CA SER A 578 -4.68 -59.73 -15.81
C SER A 578 -4.35 -58.79 -16.97
N GLY A 579 -3.19 -58.12 -16.88
CA GLY A 579 -2.70 -57.19 -17.91
C GLY A 579 -3.26 -55.78 -17.88
N VAL A 580 -4.00 -55.42 -16.81
CA VAL A 580 -4.49 -54.05 -16.59
C VAL A 580 -3.75 -53.42 -15.44
N ASP A 581 -3.17 -52.24 -15.69
CA ASP A 581 -2.53 -51.40 -14.67
C ASP A 581 -3.42 -50.18 -14.38
N TYR A 582 -3.51 -49.82 -13.11
CA TYR A 582 -4.14 -48.57 -12.68
C TYR A 582 -3.07 -47.49 -12.46
N LEU A 583 -3.37 -46.28 -12.93
CA LEU A 583 -2.53 -45.11 -12.76
C LEU A 583 -2.98 -44.32 -11.54
N ILE A 584 -2.07 -44.08 -10.62
CA ILE A 584 -2.28 -43.20 -9.48
C ILE A 584 -1.50 -41.91 -9.72
N THR A 585 -2.17 -40.78 -9.63
CA THR A 585 -1.56 -39.44 -9.77
C THR A 585 -1.68 -38.72 -8.45
N ALA A 586 -0.54 -38.36 -7.88
CA ALA A 586 -0.47 -37.54 -6.68
C ALA A 586 0.01 -36.14 -7.05
N ASP A 587 -0.82 -35.14 -6.79
CA ASP A 587 -0.53 -33.72 -6.98
C ASP A 587 -0.69 -33.02 -5.61
N GLY A 588 0.41 -32.89 -4.88
CA GLY A 588 0.37 -32.45 -3.50
C GLY A 588 -0.47 -33.36 -2.59
N ALA A 589 -1.47 -32.80 -1.91
CA ALA A 589 -2.38 -33.54 -1.06
C ALA A 589 -3.50 -34.30 -1.82
N ASP A 590 -3.68 -34.00 -3.11
CA ASP A 590 -4.71 -34.62 -3.96
C ASP A 590 -4.15 -35.84 -4.66
N VAL A 591 -4.75 -37.00 -4.36
CA VAL A 591 -4.37 -38.27 -4.98
C VAL A 591 -5.57 -38.84 -5.69
N THR A 592 -5.41 -39.08 -6.99
CA THR A 592 -6.44 -39.71 -7.87
C THR A 592 -5.98 -41.07 -8.35
N CYS A 593 -6.91 -41.92 -8.75
CA CYS A 593 -6.62 -43.27 -9.27
C CYS A 593 -7.58 -43.63 -10.41
N SER A 594 -7.08 -44.23 -11.47
CA SER A 594 -7.88 -44.69 -12.62
C SER A 594 -8.63 -46.00 -12.40
N CYS A 595 -8.63 -46.56 -11.18
CA CYS A 595 -9.36 -47.78 -10.92
C CYS A 595 -10.90 -47.57 -10.82
N PRO A 596 -11.73 -48.56 -11.19
CA PRO A 596 -13.17 -48.43 -11.11
C PRO A 596 -13.72 -48.05 -9.73
N GLY A 597 -13.04 -48.47 -8.67
CA GLY A 597 -13.43 -48.13 -7.30
C GLY A 597 -13.26 -46.66 -6.97
N PHE A 598 -12.29 -45.96 -7.58
CA PHE A 598 -12.09 -44.52 -7.44
C PHE A 598 -13.05 -43.74 -8.34
N GLU A 599 -13.25 -44.22 -9.57
CA GLU A 599 -14.15 -43.60 -10.54
C GLU A 599 -15.60 -43.52 -10.05
N TYR A 600 -16.08 -44.59 -9.38
CA TYR A 600 -17.43 -44.64 -8.83
C TYR A 600 -17.62 -43.98 -7.46
N ARG A 601 -16.62 -43.92 -6.61
CA ARG A 601 -16.73 -43.49 -5.19
C ARG A 601 -15.86 -42.32 -4.81
N GLY A 602 -15.03 -41.80 -5.72
CA GLY A 602 -14.06 -40.75 -5.44
C GLY A 602 -12.94 -41.16 -4.46
N GLN A 603 -12.88 -42.44 -4.08
CA GLN A 603 -11.87 -42.99 -3.16
C GLN A 603 -11.63 -44.47 -3.41
N CYS A 604 -10.40 -44.90 -3.25
CA CYS A 604 -10.02 -46.32 -3.33
C CYS A 604 -8.83 -46.62 -2.41
N ARG A 605 -8.50 -47.90 -2.25
CA ARG A 605 -7.34 -48.34 -1.46
C ARG A 605 -6.04 -47.77 -2.05
N HIS A 606 -5.87 -47.82 -3.37
CA HIS A 606 -4.67 -47.39 -4.04
C HIS A 606 -4.36 -45.91 -3.80
N ALA A 607 -5.35 -45.04 -3.97
CA ALA A 607 -5.19 -43.61 -3.70
C ALA A 607 -4.92 -43.34 -2.21
N ARG A 608 -5.53 -44.10 -1.30
CA ARG A 608 -5.34 -43.96 0.14
C ARG A 608 -3.94 -44.36 0.58
N ASP A 609 -3.43 -45.49 0.07
CA ASP A 609 -2.09 -45.98 0.42
C ASP A 609 -1.01 -44.99 0.00
N VAL A 610 -1.08 -44.44 -1.23
CA VAL A 610 -0.16 -43.42 -1.73
C VAL A 610 -0.30 -42.13 -0.94
N LYS A 611 -1.51 -41.67 -0.68
CA LYS A 611 -1.79 -40.45 0.10
C LYS A 611 -1.23 -40.56 1.52
N SER A 612 -1.41 -41.70 2.18
CA SER A 612 -0.91 -41.94 3.53
C SER A 612 0.62 -41.99 3.59
N ALA A 613 1.27 -42.61 2.59
CA ALA A 613 2.73 -42.67 2.52
C ALA A 613 3.33 -41.27 2.30
N LEU A 614 2.77 -40.48 1.39
CA LEU A 614 3.22 -39.11 1.12
C LEU A 614 3.02 -38.18 2.32
N ALA A 615 1.86 -38.28 2.99
CA ALA A 615 1.58 -37.48 4.18
C ALA A 615 2.49 -37.82 5.37
N ALA A 616 2.95 -39.08 5.47
CA ALA A 616 3.87 -39.54 6.49
C ALA A 616 5.36 -39.31 6.14
N GLY A 617 5.66 -38.77 4.95
CA GLY A 617 7.04 -38.68 4.44
C GLY A 617 7.74 -40.04 4.29
N SER A 618 6.97 -41.12 4.15
CA SER A 618 7.47 -42.50 4.06
C SER A 618 7.49 -42.96 2.60
N ALA A 619 8.31 -43.97 2.31
CA ALA A 619 8.34 -44.57 0.98
C ALA A 619 6.98 -45.16 0.61
N VAL A 620 6.52 -44.89 -0.60
CA VAL A 620 5.30 -45.52 -1.15
C VAL A 620 5.54 -47.03 -1.25
N PRO A 621 4.57 -47.91 -0.89
CA PRO A 621 4.77 -49.35 -0.90
C PRO A 621 5.26 -49.87 -2.25
N THR A 622 6.17 -50.82 -2.25
CA THR A 622 6.87 -51.35 -3.45
C THR A 622 5.96 -51.92 -4.53
N ALA A 623 4.70 -52.22 -4.19
CA ALA A 623 3.70 -52.65 -5.19
C ALA A 623 3.32 -51.51 -6.18
N TYR A 624 3.60 -50.24 -5.81
CA TYR A 624 3.35 -49.07 -6.65
C TYR A 624 4.67 -48.69 -7.35
N VAL A 625 4.70 -48.98 -8.64
CA VAL A 625 5.89 -48.69 -9.46
C VAL A 625 5.86 -47.21 -9.87
N PRO A 626 6.88 -46.42 -9.52
CA PRO A 626 6.96 -45.05 -10.00
C PRO A 626 6.99 -45.01 -11.53
N GLU A 627 6.16 -44.18 -12.13
CA GLU A 627 6.22 -43.89 -13.55
C GLU A 627 7.27 -42.79 -13.75
N VAL A 628 8.45 -43.15 -14.23
CA VAL A 628 9.45 -42.16 -14.62
C VAL A 628 8.87 -41.37 -15.78
N ALA A 629 8.75 -40.07 -15.63
CA ALA A 629 8.32 -39.17 -16.71
C ALA A 629 9.38 -39.29 -17.83
N VAL A 630 8.97 -39.83 -18.98
CA VAL A 630 9.76 -39.88 -20.22
C VAL A 630 9.67 -38.53 -20.91
#